data_492c6ecba705c34d42c9896bb326808b
#
_entry.id   492c6ecba705c34d42c9896bb326808b
#
_cell.length_a   1.000
_cell.length_b   1.000
_cell.length_c   1.000
_cell.angle_alpha   90.00
_cell.angle_beta   90.00
_cell.angle_gamma   90.00
#
_symmetry.space_group_name_H-M   'P 1'
#
loop_
_entity.id
_entity.type
_entity.pdbx_description
1 polymer ?
#
loop_
_entity_poly.entity_id
_entity_poly.type
_entity_poly.pdbx_seq_one_letter_code
_entity_poly.pdbx_strand_id
1 'polypeptide(L)'
;MTRRGSRTLKVDFTAGQLTHFGGIYLLHRFLQQLRFRTLLSQSIRLTEYHHRYSISERLLALVYPMILGLENVELTRLLGTNGVFQYLTGLPQFPRPNTLRRFLIGNAPTLLPQSRHVHNRLRRHFLTLGFSTSSYWLDFDSTVKTLYGHQEGVVKGYNPKNKGKKSYHPLICTEGHLGDCLGGELRDGNAHTASGVKEMFIKILTFLPPVRSLRIRADAGFYDSGFIEEIQKNKASFAVVAHLTRPLKDRLVGLRYKKINKVQSTAEFDYQPHGWRDAYRFVILREKLTEKRKEQLKLFTIEAHAYHVLVTNLSLTPFGVFTFYQDRAGMERIVRILRDDYPFGTAPTQSFMANALYAELSLLAYNIILWFQRLCLPPDWQSYTVETLRHRLLLIPGVFTRTDNRPLLKLPKNSLYQDIFLYADKKIHALNSLGF
;
A
#
# COMPACT_ATOMS: atom_id res chain seq x y z
N MET A 1 27.74 36.97 -6.12
CA MET A 1 26.53 37.56 -5.50
C MET A 1 26.97 38.40 -4.31
N THR A 2 26.77 39.71 -4.37
CA THR A 2 27.04 40.62 -3.27
C THR A 2 26.08 40.35 -2.12
N ARG A 3 26.57 40.29 -0.87
CA ARG A 3 25.79 40.12 0.36
C ARG A 3 24.91 41.37 0.61
N ARG A 4 23.84 41.54 -0.18
CA ARG A 4 22.78 42.52 0.15
C ARG A 4 21.71 41.78 0.96
N GLY A 5 21.42 42.30 2.14
CA GLY A 5 20.45 41.72 3.04
C GLY A 5 19.04 41.76 2.45
N SER A 6 18.14 40.89 2.94
CA SER A 6 16.74 40.69 2.49
C SER A 6 15.88 41.98 2.50
N ARG A 7 16.31 43.03 3.21
CA ARG A 7 15.57 44.31 3.33
C ARG A 7 15.41 45.08 2.02
N THR A 8 16.17 44.74 0.96
CA THR A 8 16.11 45.38 -0.35
C THR A 8 15.52 44.49 -1.43
N LEU A 9 15.02 43.30 -1.07
CA LEU A 9 14.42 42.36 -2.01
C LEU A 9 13.02 42.84 -2.39
N LYS A 10 12.80 43.16 -3.66
CA LYS A 10 11.46 43.34 -4.23
C LYS A 10 10.88 41.99 -4.60
N VAL A 11 9.65 41.70 -4.17
CA VAL A 11 8.91 40.48 -4.54
C VAL A 11 7.88 40.83 -5.60
N ASP A 12 7.84 40.04 -6.67
CA ASP A 12 6.89 40.18 -7.76
C ASP A 12 6.42 38.81 -8.25
N PHE A 13 5.19 38.73 -8.75
CA PHE A 13 4.54 37.51 -9.25
C PHE A 13 4.44 37.48 -10.78
N THR A 14 5.51 37.88 -11.45
CA THR A 14 5.59 37.96 -12.92
C THR A 14 6.25 36.76 -13.58
N ALA A 15 6.86 35.85 -12.82
CA ALA A 15 7.56 34.69 -13.37
C ALA A 15 6.55 33.64 -13.88
N GLY A 16 6.48 33.47 -15.22
CA GLY A 16 5.68 32.47 -15.90
C GLY A 16 6.46 31.17 -16.17
N GLN A 17 5.75 30.13 -16.63
CA GLN A 17 6.33 28.84 -17.09
C GLN A 17 7.16 28.12 -16.01
N LEU A 18 6.84 28.32 -14.76
CA LEU A 18 7.48 27.67 -13.61
C LEU A 18 6.66 26.49 -13.12
N THR A 19 7.35 25.46 -12.63
CA THR A 19 6.72 24.34 -11.92
C THR A 19 7.58 23.88 -10.75
N HIS A 20 6.97 23.41 -9.67
CA HIS A 20 7.70 22.66 -8.63
C HIS A 20 7.71 21.15 -8.94
N PHE A 21 7.06 20.73 -9.99
CA PHE A 21 6.79 19.32 -10.29
C PHE A 21 7.62 18.85 -11.50
N GLY A 22 8.84 19.38 -11.70
CA GLY A 22 9.66 19.04 -12.88
C GLY A 22 10.00 17.56 -12.95
N GLY A 23 10.14 16.89 -11.81
CA GLY A 23 10.42 15.46 -11.76
C GLY A 23 9.24 14.57 -12.14
N ILE A 24 8.00 15.10 -12.19
CA ILE A 24 6.83 14.35 -12.68
C ILE A 24 7.03 13.87 -14.13
N TYR A 25 7.91 14.54 -14.89
CA TYR A 25 8.33 14.10 -16.20
C TYR A 25 8.76 12.62 -16.22
N LEU A 26 9.61 12.20 -15.28
CA LEU A 26 10.07 10.81 -15.19
C LEU A 26 8.91 9.85 -14.98
N LEU A 27 8.03 10.17 -14.02
CA LEU A 27 6.88 9.32 -13.72
C LEU A 27 5.91 9.24 -14.90
N HIS A 28 5.65 10.38 -15.58
CA HIS A 28 4.80 10.38 -16.76
C HIS A 28 5.40 9.55 -17.89
N ARG A 29 6.70 9.66 -18.15
CA ARG A 29 7.43 8.84 -19.12
C ARG A 29 7.36 7.35 -18.76
N PHE A 30 7.51 7.00 -17.49
CA PHE A 30 7.31 5.63 -17.02
C PHE A 30 5.90 5.10 -17.33
N LEU A 31 4.85 5.87 -17.02
CA LEU A 31 3.48 5.49 -17.33
C LEU A 31 3.20 5.43 -18.83
N GLN A 32 3.87 6.25 -19.65
CA GLN A 32 3.81 6.16 -21.10
C GLN A 32 4.43 4.85 -21.62
N GLN A 33 5.62 4.47 -21.12
CA GLN A 33 6.25 3.19 -21.46
C GLN A 33 5.37 1.99 -21.10
N LEU A 34 4.67 2.07 -19.96
CA LEU A 34 3.66 1.09 -19.55
C LEU A 34 2.40 1.10 -20.40
N ARG A 35 2.26 2.03 -21.36
CA ARG A 35 1.01 2.26 -22.10
C ARG A 35 -0.22 2.39 -21.19
N PHE A 36 -0.01 3.00 -20.02
CA PHE A 36 -1.02 3.01 -18.95
C PHE A 36 -2.34 3.64 -19.38
N ARG A 37 -2.32 4.74 -20.18
CA ARG A 37 -3.55 5.34 -20.73
C ARG A 37 -4.29 4.38 -21.66
N THR A 38 -3.56 3.66 -22.51
CA THR A 38 -4.14 2.65 -23.42
C THR A 38 -4.79 1.53 -22.61
N LEU A 39 -4.10 1.04 -21.57
CA LEU A 39 -4.65 0.03 -20.68
C LEU A 39 -5.95 0.50 -20.01
N LEU A 40 -6.00 1.73 -19.51
CA LEU A 40 -7.21 2.32 -18.93
C LEU A 40 -8.34 2.42 -19.97
N SER A 41 -8.05 2.95 -21.16
CA SER A 41 -9.08 3.15 -22.21
C SER A 41 -9.63 1.83 -22.79
N GLN A 42 -8.82 0.77 -22.79
CA GLN A 42 -9.25 -0.55 -23.23
C GLN A 42 -10.03 -1.33 -22.18
N SER A 43 -9.70 -1.12 -20.90
CA SER A 43 -10.25 -1.92 -19.80
C SER A 43 -11.44 -1.28 -19.10
N ILE A 44 -11.61 0.03 -19.21
CA ILE A 44 -12.67 0.77 -18.51
C ILE A 44 -13.74 1.20 -19.52
N ARG A 45 -14.98 0.81 -19.23
CA ARG A 45 -16.18 1.14 -20.02
C ARG A 45 -17.16 1.85 -19.12
N LEU A 46 -17.45 3.12 -19.43
CA LEU A 46 -18.54 3.88 -18.83
C LEU A 46 -19.43 4.42 -19.95
N THR A 47 -20.72 4.41 -19.72
CA THR A 47 -21.68 5.05 -20.61
C THR A 47 -21.69 6.54 -20.31
N GLU A 48 -20.87 7.31 -21.00
CA GLU A 48 -20.74 8.76 -20.80
C GLU A 48 -21.06 9.49 -22.10
N TYR A 49 -21.99 10.43 -22.01
CA TYR A 49 -22.32 11.36 -23.10
C TYR A 49 -21.55 12.67 -22.91
N HIS A 50 -20.71 13.02 -23.89
CA HIS A 50 -20.04 14.31 -24.06
C HIS A 50 -19.39 14.93 -22.81
N HIS A 51 -18.32 14.33 -22.32
CA HIS A 51 -17.53 14.92 -21.22
C HIS A 51 -16.29 15.65 -21.71
N ARG A 52 -16.02 16.81 -21.08
CA ARG A 52 -14.81 17.62 -21.32
C ARG A 52 -13.49 16.86 -21.06
N TYR A 53 -13.54 15.86 -20.20
CA TYR A 53 -12.38 15.05 -19.79
C TYR A 53 -12.65 13.58 -20.07
N SER A 54 -11.70 12.89 -20.67
CA SER A 54 -11.76 11.43 -20.81
C SER A 54 -11.71 10.74 -19.45
N ILE A 55 -12.11 9.47 -19.39
CA ILE A 55 -12.04 8.64 -18.18
C ILE A 55 -10.59 8.55 -17.68
N SER A 56 -9.64 8.30 -18.59
CA SER A 56 -8.22 8.20 -18.25
C SER A 56 -7.66 9.52 -17.68
N GLU A 57 -8.06 10.67 -18.18
CA GLU A 57 -7.66 11.97 -17.66
C GLU A 57 -8.19 12.20 -16.23
N ARG A 58 -9.45 11.84 -15.96
CA ARG A 58 -10.02 11.96 -14.62
C ARG A 58 -9.37 11.02 -13.62
N LEU A 59 -9.02 9.78 -14.03
CA LEU A 59 -8.29 8.85 -13.19
C LEU A 59 -6.85 9.32 -12.92
N LEU A 60 -6.14 9.79 -13.93
CA LEU A 60 -4.80 10.35 -13.76
C LEU A 60 -4.83 11.63 -12.91
N ALA A 61 -5.87 12.45 -13.05
CA ALA A 61 -6.07 13.63 -12.21
C ALA A 61 -6.34 13.30 -10.73
N LEU A 62 -6.70 12.05 -10.41
CA LEU A 62 -6.77 11.55 -9.03
C LEU A 62 -5.44 10.89 -8.60
N VAL A 63 -4.80 10.12 -9.48
CA VAL A 63 -3.58 9.34 -9.15
C VAL A 63 -2.34 10.25 -8.98
N TYR A 64 -2.11 11.23 -9.87
CA TYR A 64 -0.95 12.11 -9.75
C TYR A 64 -0.90 12.91 -8.43
N PRO A 65 -2.00 13.53 -7.96
CA PRO A 65 -2.01 14.20 -6.66
C PRO A 65 -1.64 13.26 -5.51
N MET A 66 -2.16 12.03 -5.50
CA MET A 66 -1.83 11.02 -4.48
C MET A 66 -0.33 10.70 -4.46
N ILE A 67 0.28 10.53 -5.63
CA ILE A 67 1.71 10.30 -5.78
C ILE A 67 2.51 11.50 -5.26
N LEU A 68 2.07 12.72 -5.56
CA LEU A 68 2.72 13.96 -5.12
C LEU A 68 2.48 14.31 -3.64
N GLY A 69 1.72 13.51 -2.90
CA GLY A 69 1.41 13.76 -1.48
C GLY A 69 0.33 14.81 -1.25
N LEU A 70 -0.49 15.10 -2.27
CA LEU A 70 -1.66 15.94 -2.12
C LEU A 70 -2.83 15.07 -1.63
N GLU A 71 -2.92 14.93 -0.31
CA GLU A 71 -3.82 13.97 0.35
C GLU A 71 -5.31 14.28 0.15
N ASN A 72 -5.64 15.55 -0.05
CA ASN A 72 -7.02 16.01 -0.18
C ASN A 72 -7.36 16.37 -1.63
N VAL A 73 -8.54 16.00 -2.10
CA VAL A 73 -9.01 16.34 -3.44
C VAL A 73 -9.03 17.87 -3.67
N GLU A 74 -9.22 18.69 -2.62
CA GLU A 74 -9.14 20.15 -2.72
C GLU A 74 -7.78 20.67 -3.18
N LEU A 75 -6.68 19.98 -2.76
CA LEU A 75 -5.31 20.37 -3.12
C LEU A 75 -5.01 20.16 -4.61
N THR A 76 -5.85 19.42 -5.32
CA THR A 76 -5.71 19.27 -6.79
C THR A 76 -5.82 20.59 -7.54
N ARG A 77 -6.35 21.64 -6.91
CA ARG A 77 -6.36 23.00 -7.46
C ARG A 77 -4.95 23.52 -7.78
N LEU A 78 -3.94 23.13 -6.98
CA LEU A 78 -2.54 23.49 -7.19
C LEU A 78 -2.02 23.01 -8.56
N LEU A 79 -2.45 21.83 -8.97
CA LEU A 79 -2.10 21.25 -10.27
C LEU A 79 -2.91 21.89 -11.41
N GLY A 80 -4.14 22.27 -11.14
CA GLY A 80 -5.03 22.93 -12.08
C GLY A 80 -4.59 24.33 -12.48
N THR A 81 -3.76 25.00 -11.66
CA THR A 81 -3.16 26.31 -11.96
C THR A 81 -1.75 26.21 -12.56
N ASN A 82 -1.16 25.02 -12.62
CA ASN A 82 0.19 24.81 -13.11
C ASN A 82 0.19 24.28 -14.56
N GLY A 83 0.29 25.19 -15.53
CA GLY A 83 0.28 24.84 -16.96
C GLY A 83 1.44 23.93 -17.38
N VAL A 84 2.61 24.07 -16.74
CA VAL A 84 3.78 23.21 -17.01
C VAL A 84 3.50 21.78 -16.53
N PHE A 85 2.94 21.60 -15.34
CA PHE A 85 2.51 20.29 -14.86
C PHE A 85 1.51 19.63 -15.84
N GLN A 86 0.51 20.40 -16.28
CA GLN A 86 -0.48 19.90 -17.23
C GLN A 86 0.17 19.46 -18.54
N TYR A 87 1.12 20.25 -19.05
CA TYR A 87 1.87 19.90 -20.25
C TYR A 87 2.69 18.60 -20.04
N LEU A 88 3.47 18.52 -18.95
CA LEU A 88 4.33 17.36 -18.64
C LEU A 88 3.55 16.06 -18.46
N THR A 89 2.32 16.14 -17.96
CA THR A 89 1.47 14.97 -17.70
C THR A 89 0.50 14.67 -18.86
N GLY A 90 0.52 15.52 -19.90
CA GLY A 90 -0.43 15.41 -21.02
C GLY A 90 -1.89 15.54 -20.57
N LEU A 91 -2.15 16.35 -19.54
CA LEU A 91 -3.48 16.71 -19.06
C LEU A 91 -3.75 18.17 -19.43
N PRO A 92 -4.20 18.48 -20.66
CA PRO A 92 -4.29 19.85 -21.19
C PRO A 92 -5.21 20.76 -20.36
N GLN A 93 -6.10 20.13 -19.63
CA GLN A 93 -6.95 20.78 -18.65
C GLN A 93 -7.02 19.87 -17.41
N PHE A 94 -7.03 20.47 -16.22
CA PHE A 94 -7.12 19.73 -14.98
C PHE A 94 -8.53 19.88 -14.38
N PRO A 95 -9.22 18.74 -14.05
CA PRO A 95 -10.56 18.80 -13.49
C PRO A 95 -10.58 19.50 -12.12
N ARG A 96 -11.60 20.31 -11.88
CA ARG A 96 -11.81 20.93 -10.56
C ARG A 96 -12.19 19.89 -9.51
N PRO A 97 -11.90 20.11 -8.21
CA PRO A 97 -12.22 19.17 -7.12
C PRO A 97 -13.65 18.65 -7.14
N ASN A 98 -14.63 19.53 -7.36
CA ASN A 98 -16.03 19.13 -7.43
C ASN A 98 -16.34 18.24 -8.65
N THR A 99 -15.65 18.43 -9.78
CA THR A 99 -15.76 17.54 -10.95
C THR A 99 -15.24 16.15 -10.62
N LEU A 100 -14.10 16.06 -9.91
CA LEU A 100 -13.54 14.79 -9.47
C LEU A 100 -14.44 14.07 -8.46
N ARG A 101 -15.03 14.80 -7.49
CA ARG A 101 -16.00 14.21 -6.55
C ARG A 101 -17.25 13.68 -7.25
N ARG A 102 -17.83 14.46 -8.17
CA ARG A 102 -19.00 14.00 -8.95
C ARG A 102 -18.66 12.78 -9.79
N PHE A 103 -17.47 12.74 -10.37
CA PHE A 103 -17.00 11.58 -11.12
C PHE A 103 -16.88 10.34 -10.23
N LEU A 104 -16.31 10.46 -9.02
CA LEU A 104 -16.23 9.37 -8.06
C LEU A 104 -17.64 8.89 -7.66
N ILE A 105 -18.52 9.80 -7.23
CA ILE A 105 -19.87 9.44 -6.75
C ILE A 105 -20.70 8.79 -7.86
N GLY A 106 -20.72 9.38 -9.05
CA GLY A 106 -21.58 8.91 -10.15
C GLY A 106 -21.12 7.59 -10.80
N ASN A 107 -19.84 7.24 -10.68
CA ASN A 107 -19.29 6.11 -11.44
C ASN A 107 -18.69 5.00 -10.55
N ALA A 108 -18.59 5.17 -9.24
CA ALA A 108 -17.91 4.23 -8.37
C ALA A 108 -18.43 2.79 -8.47
N PRO A 109 -19.74 2.49 -8.51
CA PRO A 109 -20.22 1.11 -8.60
C PRO A 109 -19.69 0.37 -9.82
N THR A 110 -19.62 1.03 -10.97
CA THR A 110 -19.12 0.46 -12.23
C THR A 110 -17.61 0.53 -12.33
N LEU A 111 -17.01 1.62 -11.85
CA LEU A 111 -15.59 1.91 -12.04
C LEU A 111 -14.69 1.15 -11.05
N LEU A 112 -15.13 0.89 -9.82
CA LEU A 112 -14.35 0.18 -8.81
C LEU A 112 -13.93 -1.23 -9.26
N PRO A 113 -14.83 -2.12 -9.73
CA PRO A 113 -14.44 -3.43 -10.21
C PRO A 113 -13.53 -3.36 -11.44
N GLN A 114 -13.75 -2.42 -12.35
CA GLN A 114 -12.92 -2.23 -13.53
C GLN A 114 -11.52 -1.71 -13.16
N SER A 115 -11.42 -0.76 -12.23
CA SER A 115 -10.14 -0.27 -11.71
C SER A 115 -9.35 -1.38 -11.01
N ARG A 116 -9.99 -2.22 -10.22
CA ARG A 116 -9.38 -3.42 -9.62
C ARG A 116 -8.88 -4.39 -10.70
N HIS A 117 -9.64 -4.59 -11.77
CA HIS A 117 -9.21 -5.44 -12.89
C HIS A 117 -7.93 -4.90 -13.54
N VAL A 118 -7.88 -3.60 -13.85
CA VAL A 118 -6.67 -2.93 -14.38
C VAL A 118 -5.50 -3.10 -13.43
N HIS A 119 -5.71 -2.85 -12.14
CA HIS A 119 -4.66 -2.96 -11.13
C HIS A 119 -4.15 -4.40 -10.99
N ASN A 120 -5.03 -5.40 -11.06
CA ASN A 120 -4.65 -6.81 -11.00
C ASN A 120 -3.85 -7.26 -12.22
N ARG A 121 -4.14 -6.73 -13.41
CA ARG A 121 -3.30 -6.95 -14.61
C ARG A 121 -1.89 -6.40 -14.41
N LEU A 122 -1.78 -5.19 -13.86
CA LEU A 122 -0.49 -4.58 -13.54
C LEU A 122 0.25 -5.36 -12.44
N ARG A 123 -0.42 -5.72 -11.34
CA ARG A 123 0.13 -6.57 -10.27
C ARG A 123 0.72 -7.86 -10.84
N ARG A 124 -0.07 -8.61 -11.61
CA ARG A 124 0.40 -9.85 -12.26
C ARG A 124 1.65 -9.59 -13.09
N HIS A 125 1.63 -8.56 -13.93
CA HIS A 125 2.76 -8.22 -14.80
C HIS A 125 4.02 -7.91 -13.99
N PHE A 126 3.96 -7.03 -13.00
CA PHE A 126 5.13 -6.64 -12.19
C PHE A 126 5.62 -7.75 -11.26
N LEU A 127 4.74 -8.60 -10.76
CA LEU A 127 5.14 -9.81 -10.04
C LEU A 127 5.92 -10.77 -10.94
N THR A 128 5.51 -10.93 -12.20
CA THR A 128 6.22 -11.78 -13.17
C THR A 128 7.60 -11.23 -13.51
N LEU A 129 7.75 -9.91 -13.64
CA LEU A 129 9.04 -9.25 -13.90
C LEU A 129 9.98 -9.23 -12.70
N GLY A 130 9.41 -9.11 -11.49
CA GLY A 130 10.18 -8.90 -10.26
C GLY A 130 10.74 -10.16 -9.63
N PHE A 131 10.33 -11.37 -10.08
CA PHE A 131 10.62 -12.59 -9.37
C PHE A 131 11.19 -13.72 -10.22
N SER A 132 12.40 -14.13 -9.86
CA SER A 132 12.83 -15.51 -10.06
C SER A 132 12.54 -16.38 -8.82
N THR A 133 11.65 -15.97 -7.92
CA THR A 133 11.42 -16.71 -6.68
C THR A 133 10.44 -17.85 -6.86
N SER A 134 10.70 -18.94 -6.15
CA SER A 134 9.82 -20.10 -6.12
C SER A 134 8.63 -19.96 -5.18
N SER A 135 8.50 -18.85 -4.45
CA SER A 135 7.46 -18.66 -3.43
C SER A 135 6.98 -17.21 -3.31
N TYR A 136 5.67 -17.01 -3.09
CA TYR A 136 5.09 -15.75 -2.65
C TYR A 136 4.70 -15.83 -1.17
N TRP A 137 4.89 -14.71 -0.47
CA TRP A 137 4.44 -14.53 0.91
C TRP A 137 3.34 -13.48 0.94
N LEU A 138 2.18 -13.86 1.44
CA LEU A 138 1.05 -12.96 1.56
C LEU A 138 0.87 -12.55 3.02
N ASP A 139 1.04 -11.27 3.28
CA ASP A 139 0.85 -10.68 4.59
C ASP A 139 -0.50 -9.98 4.65
N PHE A 140 -1.38 -10.47 5.52
CA PHE A 140 -2.68 -9.84 5.77
C PHE A 140 -2.62 -8.98 7.02
N ASP A 141 -3.19 -7.78 6.91
CA ASP A 141 -3.32 -6.84 8.03
C ASP A 141 -4.59 -6.00 7.88
N SER A 142 -4.99 -5.36 8.95
CA SER A 142 -6.04 -4.36 8.95
C SER A 142 -5.57 -3.09 9.64
N THR A 143 -6.11 -1.97 9.22
CA THR A 143 -5.80 -0.68 9.83
C THR A 143 -7.06 0.07 10.18
N VAL A 144 -6.95 1.04 11.08
CA VAL A 144 -8.09 1.89 11.45
C VAL A 144 -7.77 3.33 11.05
N LYS A 145 -8.67 3.95 10.27
CA LYS A 145 -8.60 5.37 9.94
C LYS A 145 -9.74 6.10 10.61
N THR A 146 -9.41 6.87 11.65
CA THR A 146 -10.40 7.72 12.35
C THR A 146 -10.88 8.84 11.44
N LEU A 147 -12.18 9.07 11.39
CA LEU A 147 -12.84 10.12 10.61
C LEU A 147 -13.83 10.90 11.47
N TYR A 148 -13.98 12.18 11.17
CA TYR A 148 -14.78 13.14 11.96
C TYR A 148 -16.01 13.62 11.21
N GLY A 149 -16.55 12.82 10.31
CA GLY A 149 -17.71 13.19 9.49
C GLY A 149 -18.89 12.23 9.63
N HIS A 150 -19.82 12.35 8.67
CA HIS A 150 -21.04 11.53 8.57
C HIS A 150 -21.04 10.68 7.29
N GLN A 151 -19.85 10.30 6.80
CA GLN A 151 -19.73 9.49 5.60
C GLN A 151 -20.33 8.10 5.85
N GLU A 152 -20.91 7.50 4.81
CA GLU A 152 -21.40 6.13 4.84
C GLU A 152 -20.31 5.16 5.31
N GLY A 153 -20.65 4.21 6.19
CA GLY A 153 -19.74 3.21 6.73
C GLY A 153 -18.79 3.75 7.83
N VAL A 154 -18.77 5.05 8.10
CA VAL A 154 -17.99 5.66 9.19
C VAL A 154 -18.76 5.54 10.49
N VAL A 155 -18.51 4.44 11.18
CA VAL A 155 -19.21 4.06 12.41
C VAL A 155 -18.22 3.80 13.56
N LYS A 156 -18.74 3.71 14.79
CA LYS A 156 -17.95 3.32 15.96
C LYS A 156 -17.65 1.82 15.90
N GLY A 157 -16.40 1.44 16.11
CA GLY A 157 -15.94 0.07 16.14
C GLY A 157 -14.62 -0.04 16.92
N TYR A 158 -13.85 -1.07 16.61
CA TYR A 158 -12.52 -1.26 17.19
C TYR A 158 -11.58 -0.15 16.74
N ASN A 159 -11.26 0.76 17.66
CA ASN A 159 -10.35 1.88 17.40
C ASN A 159 -9.45 2.07 18.64
N PRO A 160 -8.37 1.32 18.76
CA PRO A 160 -7.55 1.28 19.97
C PRO A 160 -6.83 2.60 20.26
N LYS A 161 -6.49 3.37 19.23
CA LYS A 161 -5.81 4.68 19.37
C LYS A 161 -6.77 5.81 19.72
N ASN A 162 -8.00 5.74 19.23
CA ASN A 162 -9.02 6.78 19.42
C ASN A 162 -10.34 6.13 19.86
N LYS A 163 -10.37 5.59 21.08
CA LYS A 163 -11.53 4.87 21.63
C LYS A 163 -12.83 5.67 21.48
N GLY A 164 -13.88 5.02 21.02
CA GLY A 164 -15.21 5.63 20.83
C GLY A 164 -15.35 6.59 19.65
N LYS A 165 -14.28 6.88 18.90
CA LYS A 165 -14.36 7.65 17.66
C LYS A 165 -14.78 6.77 16.49
N LYS A 166 -15.50 7.37 15.54
CA LYS A 166 -15.90 6.72 14.28
C LYS A 166 -14.69 6.52 13.37
N SER A 167 -14.71 5.47 12.55
CA SER A 167 -13.61 5.12 11.67
C SER A 167 -14.07 4.32 10.46
N TYR A 168 -13.19 4.12 9.49
CA TYR A 168 -13.14 2.95 8.62
C TYR A 168 -12.16 1.92 9.19
N HIS A 169 -12.34 0.66 8.79
CA HIS A 169 -11.46 -0.45 9.17
C HIS A 169 -10.96 -1.22 7.92
N PRO A 170 -10.10 -0.60 7.08
CA PRO A 170 -9.59 -1.23 5.85
C PRO A 170 -8.84 -2.52 6.10
N LEU A 171 -9.00 -3.48 5.17
CA LEU A 171 -8.24 -4.72 5.06
C LEU A 171 -7.20 -4.57 3.97
N ILE A 172 -5.98 -5.08 4.19
CA ILE A 172 -4.85 -4.97 3.27
C ILE A 172 -4.16 -6.32 3.16
N CYS A 173 -3.69 -6.64 1.95
CA CYS A 173 -2.76 -7.75 1.71
C CYS A 173 -1.57 -7.25 0.89
N THR A 174 -0.36 -7.59 1.34
CA THR A 174 0.89 -7.27 0.61
C THR A 174 1.69 -8.53 0.31
N GLU A 175 2.54 -8.45 -0.71
CA GLU A 175 3.58 -9.44 -0.94
C GLU A 175 4.78 -9.14 -0.02
N GLY A 176 5.22 -10.13 0.75
CA GLY A 176 6.12 -9.94 1.88
C GLY A 176 7.58 -9.63 1.51
N HIS A 177 8.04 -9.92 0.29
CA HIS A 177 9.40 -9.65 -0.17
C HIS A 177 9.51 -8.33 -0.92
N LEU A 178 8.57 -8.07 -1.84
CA LEU A 178 8.60 -6.90 -2.71
C LEU A 178 7.82 -5.71 -2.16
N GLY A 179 6.90 -5.97 -1.23
CA GLY A 179 6.03 -4.94 -0.68
C GLY A 179 4.88 -4.51 -1.59
N ASP A 180 4.65 -5.22 -2.70
CA ASP A 180 3.50 -4.94 -3.58
C ASP A 180 2.20 -5.07 -2.81
N CYS A 181 1.35 -4.05 -2.86
CA CYS A 181 0.00 -4.15 -2.33
C CYS A 181 -0.86 -4.99 -3.28
N LEU A 182 -1.19 -6.22 -2.87
CA LEU A 182 -1.93 -7.18 -3.67
C LEU A 182 -3.44 -7.02 -3.52
N GLY A 183 -3.90 -6.52 -2.40
CA GLY A 183 -5.31 -6.29 -2.12
C GLY A 183 -5.52 -5.20 -1.11
N GLY A 184 -6.66 -4.53 -1.22
CA GLY A 184 -7.12 -3.58 -0.22
C GLY A 184 -8.62 -3.35 -0.36
N GLU A 185 -9.31 -3.39 0.77
CA GLU A 185 -10.75 -3.14 0.81
C GLU A 185 -11.06 -2.13 1.91
N LEU A 186 -11.76 -1.07 1.53
CA LEU A 186 -12.38 -0.19 2.51
C LEU A 186 -13.53 -0.96 3.16
N ARG A 187 -13.63 -0.91 4.49
CA ARG A 187 -14.68 -1.57 5.26
C ARG A 187 -15.26 -0.61 6.30
N ASP A 188 -16.47 -0.88 6.71
CA ASP A 188 -17.13 -0.14 7.78
C ASP A 188 -16.29 -0.19 9.07
N GLY A 189 -16.40 0.86 9.89
CA GLY A 189 -15.60 0.98 11.11
C GLY A 189 -15.84 -0.11 12.16
N ASN A 190 -16.99 -0.79 12.12
CA ASN A 190 -17.34 -1.91 12.99
C ASN A 190 -17.09 -3.29 12.36
N ALA A 191 -16.49 -3.36 11.17
CA ALA A 191 -16.17 -4.63 10.53
C ALA A 191 -15.23 -5.45 11.43
N HIS A 192 -15.53 -6.74 11.58
CA HIS A 192 -14.62 -7.67 12.25
C HIS A 192 -13.32 -7.83 11.44
N THR A 193 -12.19 -7.99 12.09
CA THR A 193 -10.88 -8.02 11.41
C THR A 193 -10.82 -9.10 10.32
N ALA A 194 -11.33 -10.30 10.56
CA ALA A 194 -11.34 -11.39 9.59
C ALA A 194 -12.40 -11.26 8.48
N SER A 195 -13.36 -10.30 8.59
CA SER A 195 -14.39 -10.14 7.57
C SER A 195 -13.78 -9.81 6.21
N GLY A 196 -14.14 -10.57 5.16
CA GLY A 196 -13.68 -10.38 3.79
C GLY A 196 -12.27 -10.88 3.48
N VAL A 197 -11.52 -11.43 4.48
CA VAL A 197 -10.16 -11.94 4.27
C VAL A 197 -10.13 -13.13 3.32
N LYS A 198 -11.06 -14.05 3.47
CA LYS A 198 -11.20 -15.24 2.60
C LYS A 198 -11.48 -14.82 1.16
N GLU A 199 -12.42 -13.94 0.95
CA GLU A 199 -12.78 -13.41 -0.36
C GLU A 199 -11.62 -12.66 -1.00
N MET A 200 -10.88 -11.86 -0.23
CA MET A 200 -9.67 -11.18 -0.69
C MET A 200 -8.60 -12.19 -1.10
N PHE A 201 -8.35 -13.21 -0.30
CA PHE A 201 -7.39 -14.27 -0.62
C PHE A 201 -7.73 -14.97 -1.94
N ILE A 202 -8.99 -15.39 -2.11
CA ILE A 202 -9.46 -16.03 -3.36
C ILE A 202 -9.28 -15.10 -4.56
N LYS A 203 -9.64 -13.80 -4.43
CA LYS A 203 -9.42 -12.81 -5.49
C LYS A 203 -7.94 -12.66 -5.85
N ILE A 204 -7.04 -12.65 -4.88
CA ILE A 204 -5.60 -12.55 -5.11
C ILE A 204 -5.11 -13.76 -5.93
N LEU A 205 -5.56 -14.96 -5.60
CA LEU A 205 -5.18 -16.18 -6.33
C LEU A 205 -5.52 -16.12 -7.83
N THR A 206 -6.55 -15.37 -8.23
CA THR A 206 -6.95 -15.26 -9.65
C THR A 206 -5.92 -14.57 -10.54
N PHE A 207 -5.07 -13.72 -9.97
CA PHE A 207 -4.08 -12.98 -10.73
C PHE A 207 -2.62 -13.27 -10.34
N LEU A 208 -2.37 -13.98 -9.25
CA LEU A 208 -1.01 -14.39 -8.91
C LEU A 208 -0.40 -15.24 -10.03
N PRO A 209 0.87 -14.98 -10.41
CA PRO A 209 1.59 -15.90 -11.29
C PRO A 209 1.75 -17.28 -10.61
N PRO A 210 1.86 -18.37 -11.39
CA PRO A 210 2.12 -19.70 -10.84
C PRO A 210 3.41 -19.74 -10.02
N VAL A 211 3.35 -20.36 -8.84
CA VAL A 211 4.51 -20.51 -7.93
C VAL A 211 4.55 -21.91 -7.32
N ARG A 212 5.75 -22.33 -6.87
CA ARG A 212 5.95 -23.62 -6.19
C ARG A 212 5.36 -23.63 -4.79
N SER A 213 5.42 -22.51 -4.09
CA SER A 213 4.86 -22.40 -2.74
C SER A 213 4.22 -21.04 -2.50
N LEU A 214 3.14 -21.07 -1.75
CA LEU A 214 2.43 -19.89 -1.27
C LEU A 214 2.40 -19.95 0.25
N ARG A 215 2.82 -18.88 0.92
CA ARG A 215 2.88 -18.79 2.37
C ARG A 215 2.13 -17.57 2.85
N ILE A 216 1.33 -17.74 3.88
CA ILE A 216 0.48 -16.70 4.44
C ILE A 216 0.90 -16.37 5.87
N ARG A 217 0.95 -15.07 6.19
CA ARG A 217 1.17 -14.56 7.54
C ARG A 217 0.06 -13.59 7.91
N ALA A 218 -0.46 -13.73 9.13
CA ALA A 218 -1.49 -12.83 9.63
C ALA A 218 -1.44 -12.73 11.16
N ASP A 219 -1.95 -11.61 11.69
CA ASP A 219 -2.04 -11.41 13.13
C ASP A 219 -3.25 -12.16 13.74
N ALA A 220 -3.43 -12.02 15.06
CA ALA A 220 -4.50 -12.69 15.79
C ALA A 220 -5.91 -12.30 15.33
N GLY A 221 -6.08 -11.13 14.72
CA GLY A 221 -7.35 -10.69 14.17
C GLY A 221 -7.87 -11.57 13.04
N PHE A 222 -6.97 -12.34 12.42
CA PHE A 222 -7.25 -13.28 11.31
C PHE A 222 -7.24 -14.75 11.76
N TYR A 223 -7.27 -15.01 13.05
CA TYR A 223 -7.39 -16.36 13.60
C TYR A 223 -8.84 -16.85 13.43
N ASP A 224 -9.14 -17.34 12.24
CA ASP A 224 -10.46 -17.73 11.78
C ASP A 224 -10.40 -19.10 11.07
N SER A 225 -11.29 -20.04 11.46
CA SER A 225 -11.30 -21.39 10.90
C SER A 225 -11.55 -21.40 9.40
N GLY A 226 -12.53 -20.62 8.93
CA GLY A 226 -12.89 -20.58 7.52
C GLY A 226 -11.78 -20.01 6.64
N PHE A 227 -11.00 -19.05 7.14
CA PHE A 227 -9.82 -18.53 6.45
C PHE A 227 -8.70 -19.59 6.38
N ILE A 228 -8.39 -20.25 7.50
CA ILE A 228 -7.35 -21.28 7.56
C ILE A 228 -7.71 -22.48 6.70
N GLU A 229 -8.96 -22.94 6.71
CA GLU A 229 -9.44 -24.00 5.83
C GLU A 229 -9.30 -23.64 4.34
N GLU A 230 -9.60 -22.38 3.97
CA GLU A 230 -9.44 -21.91 2.58
C GLU A 230 -7.97 -21.88 2.16
N ILE A 231 -7.05 -21.47 3.07
CA ILE A 231 -5.60 -21.53 2.82
C ILE A 231 -5.16 -22.96 2.53
N GLN A 232 -5.58 -23.93 3.35
CA GLN A 232 -5.23 -25.34 3.18
C GLN A 232 -5.81 -25.95 1.89
N LYS A 233 -7.08 -25.63 1.58
CA LYS A 233 -7.75 -26.06 0.35
C LYS A 233 -6.94 -25.64 -0.90
N ASN A 234 -6.30 -24.50 -0.85
CA ASN A 234 -5.43 -23.98 -1.91
C ASN A 234 -3.96 -24.44 -1.78
N LYS A 235 -3.68 -25.44 -0.94
CA LYS A 235 -2.34 -26.01 -0.71
C LYS A 235 -1.28 -24.99 -0.29
N ALA A 236 -1.71 -23.90 0.34
CA ALA A 236 -0.82 -22.88 0.86
C ALA A 236 -0.39 -23.19 2.31
N SER A 237 0.79 -22.72 2.68
CA SER A 237 1.27 -22.79 4.07
C SER A 237 0.98 -21.49 4.81
N PHE A 238 0.89 -21.56 6.13
CA PHE A 238 0.57 -20.37 6.92
C PHE A 238 1.25 -20.35 8.28
N ALA A 239 1.37 -19.15 8.83
CA ALA A 239 1.65 -18.87 10.23
C ALA A 239 0.75 -17.71 10.69
N VAL A 240 -0.19 -17.99 11.56
CA VAL A 240 -1.17 -17.02 12.07
C VAL A 240 -1.06 -16.98 13.59
N VAL A 241 -1.12 -15.78 14.19
CA VAL A 241 -1.12 -15.64 15.65
C VAL A 241 -2.43 -16.19 16.21
N ALA A 242 -2.34 -17.12 17.15
CA ALA A 242 -3.50 -17.72 17.78
C ALA A 242 -4.11 -16.83 18.86
N HIS A 243 -5.43 -16.77 18.94
CA HIS A 243 -6.13 -16.22 20.08
C HIS A 243 -5.92 -17.10 21.32
N LEU A 244 -5.40 -16.53 22.40
CA LEU A 244 -5.16 -17.21 23.66
C LEU A 244 -6.47 -17.40 24.44
N THR A 245 -7.26 -18.39 24.03
CA THR A 245 -8.44 -18.85 24.77
C THR A 245 -8.03 -19.51 26.10
N ARG A 246 -8.96 -19.63 27.07
CA ARG A 246 -8.68 -20.28 28.35
C ARG A 246 -8.13 -21.71 28.21
N PRO A 247 -8.73 -22.60 27.40
CA PRO A 247 -8.19 -23.95 27.18
C PRO A 247 -6.79 -23.98 26.59
N LEU A 248 -6.47 -23.01 25.71
CA LEU A 248 -5.13 -22.88 25.14
C LEU A 248 -4.12 -22.42 26.18
N LYS A 249 -4.49 -21.46 27.04
CA LYS A 249 -3.65 -20.96 28.14
C LYS A 249 -3.31 -22.06 29.14
N ASP A 250 -4.31 -22.87 29.51
CA ASP A 250 -4.12 -23.96 30.48
C ASP A 250 -3.11 -25.01 29.95
N ARG A 251 -3.09 -25.26 28.64
CA ARG A 251 -2.10 -26.15 28.00
C ARG A 251 -0.67 -25.59 28.03
N LEU A 252 -0.47 -24.27 27.98
CA LEU A 252 0.85 -23.67 27.96
C LEU A 252 1.65 -23.93 29.23
N VAL A 253 0.98 -24.10 30.37
CA VAL A 253 1.62 -24.28 31.69
C VAL A 253 2.33 -25.65 31.81
N GLY A 254 1.73 -26.70 31.24
CA GLY A 254 2.24 -28.10 31.38
C GLY A 254 3.23 -28.54 30.26
N LEU A 255 3.60 -27.65 29.33
CA LEU A 255 4.47 -28.02 28.21
C LEU A 255 5.93 -28.15 28.60
N ARG A 256 6.62 -29.08 27.94
CA ARG A 256 8.10 -29.15 27.98
C ARG A 256 8.68 -28.18 26.95
N TYR A 257 9.40 -27.16 27.47
CA TYR A 257 10.00 -26.13 26.64
C TYR A 257 11.46 -26.45 26.33
N LYS A 258 11.83 -26.48 25.02
CA LYS A 258 13.19 -26.59 24.57
C LYS A 258 13.84 -25.19 24.58
N LYS A 259 14.94 -25.05 25.31
CA LYS A 259 15.69 -23.78 25.41
C LYS A 259 16.33 -23.43 24.08
N ILE A 260 16.17 -22.19 23.61
CA ILE A 260 16.85 -21.61 22.45
C ILE A 260 18.05 -20.77 22.90
N ASN A 261 17.84 -19.90 23.90
CA ASN A 261 18.87 -19.05 24.48
C ASN A 261 18.56 -18.77 25.96
N LYS A 262 19.27 -17.82 26.58
CA LYS A 262 19.11 -17.49 28.03
C LYS A 262 17.70 -16.96 28.35
N VAL A 263 16.98 -16.42 27.38
CA VAL A 263 15.70 -15.73 27.56
C VAL A 263 14.53 -16.46 26.88
N GLN A 264 14.80 -17.18 25.79
CA GLN A 264 13.79 -17.77 24.93
C GLN A 264 13.80 -19.29 24.97
N SER A 265 12.60 -19.86 24.93
CA SER A 265 12.37 -21.30 24.78
C SER A 265 11.13 -21.55 23.93
N THR A 266 11.09 -22.69 23.23
CA THR A 266 9.99 -23.06 22.34
C THR A 266 9.37 -24.39 22.75
N ALA A 267 8.10 -24.54 22.45
CA ALA A 267 7.37 -25.80 22.51
C ALA A 267 6.40 -25.90 21.32
N GLU A 268 5.86 -27.07 21.09
CA GLU A 268 4.83 -27.33 20.09
C GLU A 268 3.90 -28.45 20.53
N PHE A 269 2.68 -28.41 20.00
CA PHE A 269 1.69 -29.47 20.20
C PHE A 269 0.59 -29.36 19.14
N ASP A 270 -0.11 -30.47 18.90
CA ASP A 270 -1.30 -30.44 18.07
C ASP A 270 -2.53 -30.17 18.93
N TYR A 271 -3.40 -29.30 18.42
CA TYR A 271 -4.61 -28.90 19.11
C TYR A 271 -5.73 -28.58 18.13
N GLN A 272 -6.93 -29.09 18.45
CA GLN A 272 -8.16 -28.74 17.75
C GLN A 272 -8.92 -27.70 18.57
N PRO A 273 -9.00 -26.44 18.14
CA PRO A 273 -9.81 -25.42 18.80
C PRO A 273 -11.30 -25.79 18.75
N HIS A 274 -12.05 -25.37 19.76
CA HIS A 274 -13.49 -25.61 19.79
C HIS A 274 -14.18 -25.01 18.55
N GLY A 275 -15.01 -25.79 17.88
CA GLY A 275 -15.72 -25.39 16.66
C GLY A 275 -14.88 -25.46 15.38
N TRP A 276 -13.62 -25.89 15.44
CA TRP A 276 -12.81 -26.11 14.27
C TRP A 276 -12.92 -27.58 13.80
N ARG A 277 -12.83 -27.77 12.48
CA ARG A 277 -12.97 -29.09 11.87
C ARG A 277 -11.77 -30.00 12.17
N ASP A 278 -10.58 -29.46 12.07
CA ASP A 278 -9.32 -30.20 12.13
C ASP A 278 -8.43 -29.74 13.30
N ALA A 279 -7.52 -30.61 13.72
CA ALA A 279 -6.43 -30.26 14.59
C ALA A 279 -5.29 -29.62 13.81
N TYR A 280 -4.62 -28.65 14.43
CA TYR A 280 -3.52 -27.91 13.85
C TYR A 280 -2.31 -27.93 14.76
N ARG A 281 -1.14 -27.76 14.19
CA ARG A 281 0.10 -27.57 14.92
C ARG A 281 0.16 -26.17 15.51
N PHE A 282 0.32 -26.08 16.82
CA PHE A 282 0.57 -24.84 17.55
C PHE A 282 2.04 -24.79 17.97
N VAL A 283 2.72 -23.71 17.64
CA VAL A 283 4.11 -23.46 18.07
C VAL A 283 4.14 -22.29 19.01
N ILE A 284 4.91 -22.42 20.07
CA ILE A 284 4.99 -21.48 21.18
C ILE A 284 6.42 -20.96 21.32
N LEU A 285 6.54 -19.65 21.39
CA LEU A 285 7.75 -18.98 21.88
C LEU A 285 7.45 -18.40 23.26
N ARG A 286 8.18 -18.87 24.27
CA ARG A 286 8.12 -18.37 25.64
C ARG A 286 9.34 -17.51 25.90
N GLU A 287 9.14 -16.25 26.31
CA GLU A 287 10.19 -15.31 26.67
C GLU A 287 10.15 -14.99 28.17
N LYS A 288 11.31 -15.05 28.83
CA LYS A 288 11.46 -14.58 30.20
C LYS A 288 11.41 -13.06 30.24
N LEU A 289 10.48 -12.49 31.01
CA LEU A 289 10.33 -11.04 31.13
C LEU A 289 11.40 -10.45 32.04
N THR A 290 12.06 -9.39 31.57
CA THR A 290 12.86 -8.49 32.40
C THR A 290 11.94 -7.46 33.06
N GLU A 291 12.31 -6.92 34.25
CA GLU A 291 11.49 -5.94 34.97
C GLU A 291 11.04 -4.76 34.11
N LYS A 292 11.94 -4.20 33.28
CA LYS A 292 11.61 -3.10 32.35
C LYS A 292 10.55 -3.48 31.28
N ARG A 293 10.44 -4.75 30.90
CA ARG A 293 9.46 -5.22 29.91
C ARG A 293 8.10 -5.57 30.52
N LYS A 294 8.02 -5.84 31.79
CA LYS A 294 6.75 -6.13 32.51
C LYS A 294 5.79 -4.92 32.43
N GLU A 295 6.31 -3.70 32.52
CA GLU A 295 5.51 -2.47 32.47
C GLU A 295 5.00 -2.11 31.06
N GLN A 296 5.68 -2.55 30.00
CA GLN A 296 5.37 -2.16 28.61
C GLN A 296 4.47 -3.16 27.86
N LEU A 297 4.34 -4.41 28.33
CA LEU A 297 3.70 -5.45 27.56
C LEU A 297 2.27 -5.72 28.04
N LYS A 298 1.29 -5.43 27.16
CA LYS A 298 -0.09 -5.97 27.22
C LYS A 298 -0.16 -7.46 26.82
N LEU A 299 0.94 -8.19 26.93
CA LEU A 299 1.04 -9.59 26.58
C LEU A 299 0.52 -10.45 27.76
N PHE A 300 -0.09 -11.58 27.39
CA PHE A 300 -0.47 -12.57 28.37
C PHE A 300 0.78 -13.10 29.06
N THR A 301 0.85 -12.92 30.38
CA THR A 301 1.97 -13.35 31.22
C THR A 301 1.51 -14.40 32.18
N ILE A 302 2.27 -15.51 32.29
CA ILE A 302 2.17 -16.50 33.35
C ILE A 302 3.56 -16.60 33.98
N GLU A 303 3.67 -16.46 35.31
CA GLU A 303 4.91 -16.70 36.06
C GLU A 303 6.14 -16.00 35.45
N ALA A 304 6.07 -14.69 35.22
CA ALA A 304 7.15 -13.87 34.67
C ALA A 304 7.60 -14.24 33.21
N HIS A 305 6.75 -14.92 32.44
CA HIS A 305 7.00 -15.22 31.05
C HIS A 305 5.92 -14.60 30.15
N ALA A 306 6.33 -14.15 28.96
CA ALA A 306 5.45 -13.79 27.85
C ALA A 306 5.34 -14.98 26.90
N TYR A 307 4.16 -15.16 26.32
CA TYR A 307 3.86 -16.26 25.41
C TYR A 307 3.39 -15.72 24.06
N HIS A 308 4.06 -16.13 23.00
CA HIS A 308 3.63 -15.94 21.62
C HIS A 308 3.23 -17.29 21.07
N VAL A 309 2.05 -17.40 20.51
CA VAL A 309 1.52 -18.66 20.00
C VAL A 309 1.11 -18.47 18.54
N LEU A 310 1.63 -19.32 17.67
CA LEU A 310 1.28 -19.37 16.26
C LEU A 310 0.60 -20.70 15.95
N VAL A 311 -0.46 -20.66 15.15
CA VAL A 311 -1.01 -21.84 14.47
C VAL A 311 -0.41 -21.91 13.08
N THR A 312 -0.01 -23.13 12.64
CA THR A 312 0.73 -23.31 11.39
C THR A 312 0.58 -24.71 10.81
N ASN A 313 0.80 -24.83 9.51
CA ASN A 313 1.03 -26.09 8.81
C ASN A 313 2.44 -26.18 8.20
N LEU A 314 3.33 -25.25 8.53
CA LEU A 314 4.72 -25.26 8.07
C LEU A 314 5.52 -26.39 8.70
N SER A 315 6.33 -27.09 7.92
CA SER A 315 7.23 -28.15 8.40
C SER A 315 8.57 -27.62 8.97
N LEU A 316 8.64 -26.33 9.29
CA LEU A 316 9.80 -25.70 9.91
C LEU A 316 9.89 -26.05 11.40
N THR A 317 11.11 -25.94 11.99
CA THR A 317 11.25 -26.01 13.46
C THR A 317 10.43 -24.92 14.13
N PRO A 318 9.99 -25.06 15.40
CA PRO A 318 9.24 -24.03 16.11
C PRO A 318 9.88 -22.66 16.03
N PHE A 319 11.18 -22.56 16.24
CA PHE A 319 11.92 -21.30 16.10
C PHE A 319 11.91 -20.78 14.65
N GLY A 320 12.05 -21.66 13.66
CA GLY A 320 11.97 -21.30 12.24
C GLY A 320 10.61 -20.72 11.83
N VAL A 321 9.51 -21.22 12.44
CA VAL A 321 8.17 -20.63 12.23
C VAL A 321 8.10 -19.21 12.78
N PHE A 322 8.67 -18.96 13.96
CA PHE A 322 8.73 -17.60 14.52
C PHE A 322 9.60 -16.66 13.70
N THR A 323 10.78 -17.11 13.25
CA THR A 323 11.64 -16.33 12.35
C THR A 323 10.88 -15.96 11.07
N PHE A 324 10.22 -16.93 10.43
CA PHE A 324 9.38 -16.67 9.26
C PHE A 324 8.28 -15.64 9.55
N TYR A 325 7.60 -15.76 10.71
CA TYR A 325 6.54 -14.82 11.08
C TYR A 325 7.08 -13.40 11.37
N GLN A 326 8.24 -13.28 12.01
CA GLN A 326 8.83 -11.99 12.39
C GLN A 326 9.21 -11.13 11.18
N ASP A 327 9.53 -11.73 10.05
CA ASP A 327 9.81 -11.03 8.78
C ASP A 327 8.57 -10.25 8.26
N ARG A 328 7.38 -10.46 8.87
CA ARG A 328 6.16 -9.67 8.62
C ARG A 328 6.28 -8.21 9.10
N ALA A 329 7.30 -7.83 9.84
CA ALA A 329 7.50 -6.45 10.31
C ALA A 329 7.50 -5.41 9.16
N GLY A 330 7.86 -5.80 7.94
CA GLY A 330 7.75 -4.98 6.73
C GLY A 330 6.32 -4.52 6.43
N MET A 331 5.32 -5.34 6.75
CA MET A 331 3.90 -5.02 6.53
C MET A 331 3.44 -3.80 7.35
N GLU A 332 3.84 -3.70 8.61
CA GLU A 332 3.49 -2.55 9.47
C GLU A 332 4.02 -1.24 8.90
N ARG A 333 5.22 -1.27 8.28
CA ARG A 333 5.78 -0.12 7.57
C ARG A 333 4.92 0.25 6.36
N ILE A 334 4.48 -0.72 5.56
CA ILE A 334 3.64 -0.48 4.39
C ILE A 334 2.28 0.10 4.80
N VAL A 335 1.63 -0.49 5.81
CA VAL A 335 0.36 0.02 6.36
C VAL A 335 0.51 1.47 6.82
N ARG A 336 1.62 1.82 7.48
CA ARG A 336 1.91 3.19 7.88
C ARG A 336 2.06 4.12 6.67
N ILE A 337 2.84 3.72 5.65
CA ILE A 337 3.01 4.48 4.41
C ILE A 337 1.66 4.73 3.73
N LEU A 338 0.83 3.70 3.58
CA LEU A 338 -0.49 3.83 2.96
C LEU A 338 -1.42 4.79 3.72
N ARG A 339 -1.32 4.81 5.05
CA ARG A 339 -2.16 5.65 5.91
C ARG A 339 -1.67 7.09 6.00
N ASP A 340 -0.33 7.30 6.03
CA ASP A 340 0.29 8.57 6.35
C ASP A 340 0.81 9.31 5.10
N ASP A 341 1.29 8.60 4.07
CA ASP A 341 1.84 9.18 2.83
C ASP A 341 0.88 9.12 1.64
N TYR A 342 -0.16 8.29 1.73
CA TYR A 342 -1.21 8.16 0.72
C TYR A 342 -2.60 8.34 1.34
N PRO A 343 -3.60 8.80 0.58
CA PRO A 343 -4.94 9.03 1.11
C PRO A 343 -5.73 7.72 1.31
N PHE A 344 -5.08 6.60 1.67
CA PHE A 344 -5.75 5.34 1.90
C PHE A 344 -6.60 5.39 3.17
N GLY A 345 -7.89 5.09 3.02
CA GLY A 345 -8.87 5.19 4.09
C GLY A 345 -9.38 6.61 4.39
N THR A 346 -8.99 7.63 3.60
CA THR A 346 -9.62 8.94 3.65
C THR A 346 -10.98 8.92 2.93
N ALA A 347 -11.84 9.86 3.24
CA ALA A 347 -13.19 9.93 2.70
C ALA A 347 -13.44 11.29 2.01
N PRO A 348 -13.07 11.45 0.71
CA PRO A 348 -13.28 12.69 -0.03
C PRO A 348 -14.75 12.99 -0.33
N THR A 349 -15.65 12.02 -0.14
CA THR A 349 -17.09 12.12 -0.41
C THR A 349 -17.92 11.54 0.74
N GLN A 350 -19.25 11.68 0.66
CA GLN A 350 -20.17 11.03 1.60
C GLN A 350 -20.45 9.56 1.23
N SER A 351 -20.27 9.17 -0.04
CA SER A 351 -20.58 7.83 -0.55
C SER A 351 -19.48 6.84 -0.20
N PHE A 352 -19.84 5.70 0.40
CA PHE A 352 -18.93 4.61 0.71
C PHE A 352 -18.26 4.05 -0.55
N MET A 353 -19.03 3.79 -1.61
CA MET A 353 -18.49 3.24 -2.86
C MET A 353 -17.50 4.18 -3.54
N ALA A 354 -17.76 5.50 -3.52
CA ALA A 354 -16.84 6.50 -4.04
C ALA A 354 -15.53 6.56 -3.23
N ASN A 355 -15.63 6.43 -1.91
CA ASN A 355 -14.46 6.37 -1.02
C ASN A 355 -13.69 5.05 -1.19
N ALA A 356 -14.37 3.94 -1.46
CA ALA A 356 -13.74 2.65 -1.78
C ALA A 356 -12.97 2.72 -3.12
N LEU A 357 -13.53 3.37 -4.14
CA LEU A 357 -12.82 3.64 -5.39
C LEU A 357 -11.58 4.52 -5.16
N TYR A 358 -11.71 5.57 -4.35
CA TYR A 358 -10.60 6.46 -4.01
C TYR A 358 -9.48 5.71 -3.27
N ALA A 359 -9.84 4.81 -2.36
CA ALA A 359 -8.90 3.92 -1.69
C ALA A 359 -8.18 2.98 -2.67
N GLU A 360 -8.89 2.37 -3.65
CA GLU A 360 -8.27 1.53 -4.69
C GLU A 360 -7.27 2.33 -5.54
N LEU A 361 -7.61 3.56 -5.92
CA LEU A 361 -6.69 4.44 -6.67
C LEU A 361 -5.47 4.84 -5.84
N SER A 362 -5.62 4.96 -4.52
CA SER A 362 -4.51 5.19 -3.59
C SER A 362 -3.54 4.01 -3.54
N LEU A 363 -4.04 2.77 -3.52
CA LEU A 363 -3.21 1.56 -3.62
C LEU A 363 -2.51 1.45 -4.98
N LEU A 364 -3.18 1.83 -6.05
CA LEU A 364 -2.58 1.89 -7.39
C LEU A 364 -1.45 2.93 -7.42
N ALA A 365 -1.65 4.11 -6.85
CA ALA A 365 -0.64 5.16 -6.76
C ALA A 365 0.61 4.69 -5.98
N TYR A 366 0.40 3.98 -4.87
CA TYR A 366 1.47 3.34 -4.10
C TYR A 366 2.26 2.34 -4.94
N ASN A 367 1.58 1.40 -5.58
CA ASN A 367 2.22 0.37 -6.40
C ASN A 367 2.97 0.98 -7.61
N ILE A 368 2.43 2.01 -8.26
CA ILE A 368 3.13 2.71 -9.36
C ILE A 368 4.48 3.25 -8.91
N ILE A 369 4.54 3.89 -7.74
CA ILE A 369 5.81 4.40 -7.19
C ILE A 369 6.76 3.26 -6.84
N LEU A 370 6.26 2.20 -6.23
CA LEU A 370 7.07 1.03 -5.90
C LEU A 370 7.69 0.38 -7.15
N TRP A 371 6.90 0.23 -8.21
CA TRP A 371 7.38 -0.32 -9.48
C TRP A 371 8.36 0.62 -10.20
N PHE A 372 8.11 1.93 -10.17
CA PHE A 372 9.05 2.93 -10.67
C PHE A 372 10.40 2.87 -9.94
N GLN A 373 10.39 2.82 -8.60
CA GLN A 373 11.60 2.68 -7.79
C GLN A 373 12.40 1.44 -8.17
N ARG A 374 11.73 0.30 -8.24
CA ARG A 374 12.34 -1.02 -8.50
C ARG A 374 12.96 -1.11 -9.89
N LEU A 375 12.32 -0.55 -10.90
CA LEU A 375 12.75 -0.69 -12.29
C LEU A 375 13.62 0.44 -12.78
N CYS A 376 13.43 1.64 -12.27
CA CYS A 376 14.03 2.84 -12.83
C CYS A 376 15.07 3.50 -11.94
N LEU A 377 15.14 3.17 -10.64
CA LEU A 377 16.09 3.80 -9.73
C LEU A 377 17.25 2.86 -9.35
N PRO A 378 18.43 3.40 -8.97
CA PRO A 378 19.55 2.60 -8.48
C PRO A 378 19.18 1.81 -7.21
N PRO A 379 19.87 0.69 -6.89
CA PRO A 379 19.54 -0.19 -5.76
C PRO A 379 19.45 0.52 -4.41
N ASP A 380 20.32 1.46 -4.13
CA ASP A 380 20.35 2.28 -2.91
C ASP A 380 19.13 3.21 -2.79
N TRP A 381 18.48 3.55 -3.91
CA TRP A 381 17.26 4.37 -3.96
C TRP A 381 15.96 3.57 -3.84
N GLN A 382 16.02 2.27 -4.02
CA GLN A 382 14.83 1.40 -3.98
C GLN A 382 14.25 1.27 -2.57
N SER A 383 15.04 1.51 -1.52
CA SER A 383 14.63 1.44 -0.12
C SER A 383 14.09 2.78 0.45
N TYR A 384 14.20 3.88 -0.30
CA TYR A 384 13.75 5.19 0.17
C TYR A 384 12.21 5.25 0.29
N THR A 385 11.75 6.04 1.27
CA THR A 385 10.32 6.33 1.42
C THR A 385 9.82 7.18 0.26
N VAL A 386 8.52 7.13 -0.02
CA VAL A 386 7.90 7.97 -1.05
C VAL A 386 8.09 9.46 -0.74
N GLU A 387 8.08 9.85 0.53
CA GLU A 387 8.36 11.22 0.96
C GLU A 387 9.76 11.68 0.53
N THR A 388 10.77 10.83 0.75
CA THR A 388 12.14 11.10 0.28
C THR A 388 12.20 11.24 -1.24
N LEU A 389 11.49 10.39 -1.98
CA LEU A 389 11.43 10.49 -3.44
C LEU A 389 10.73 11.76 -3.91
N ARG A 390 9.64 12.14 -3.25
CA ARG A 390 8.95 13.41 -3.56
C ARG A 390 9.93 14.57 -3.47
N HIS A 391 10.61 14.72 -2.35
CA HIS A 391 11.52 15.85 -2.11
C HIS A 391 12.78 15.83 -2.98
N ARG A 392 13.34 14.67 -3.27
CA ARG A 392 14.61 14.57 -3.98
C ARG A 392 14.48 14.45 -5.49
N LEU A 393 13.36 13.89 -6.00
CA LEU A 393 13.22 13.54 -7.40
C LEU A 393 11.96 14.09 -8.08
N LEU A 394 10.80 14.12 -7.41
CA LEU A 394 9.54 14.50 -8.05
C LEU A 394 9.26 16.02 -7.93
N LEU A 395 9.56 16.62 -6.78
CA LEU A 395 9.33 18.04 -6.50
C LEU A 395 10.56 18.88 -6.86
N ILE A 396 11.12 18.66 -8.04
CA ILE A 396 12.24 19.47 -8.55
C ILE A 396 11.65 20.69 -9.27
N PRO A 397 12.06 21.91 -8.91
CA PRO A 397 11.63 23.09 -9.63
C PRO A 397 12.13 23.06 -11.08
N GLY A 398 11.33 23.56 -11.99
CA GLY A 398 11.69 23.60 -13.41
C GLY A 398 11.09 24.78 -14.12
N VAL A 399 11.71 25.16 -15.23
CA VAL A 399 11.22 26.18 -16.15
C VAL A 399 10.95 25.54 -17.50
N PHE A 400 9.74 25.71 -18.00
CA PHE A 400 9.39 25.26 -19.36
C PHE A 400 9.71 26.36 -20.36
N THR A 401 10.44 26.00 -21.40
CA THR A 401 10.82 26.89 -22.50
C THR A 401 10.68 26.20 -23.85
N ARG A 402 10.93 26.92 -24.91
CA ARG A 402 11.07 26.36 -26.27
C ARG A 402 12.41 26.79 -26.84
N THR A 403 13.13 25.86 -27.45
CA THR A 403 14.35 26.11 -28.21
C THR A 403 14.11 25.53 -29.61
N ASP A 404 14.28 26.34 -30.64
CA ASP A 404 14.03 25.94 -32.02
C ASP A 404 12.64 25.29 -32.21
N ASN A 405 11.62 25.88 -31.62
CA ASN A 405 10.24 25.37 -31.58
C ASN A 405 10.06 24.02 -30.86
N ARG A 406 11.11 23.45 -30.23
CA ARG A 406 11.04 22.22 -29.48
C ARG A 406 10.84 22.52 -27.99
N PRO A 407 9.93 21.78 -27.32
CA PRO A 407 9.71 21.95 -25.89
C PRO A 407 10.96 21.55 -25.11
N LEU A 408 11.33 22.35 -24.11
CA LEU A 408 12.50 22.14 -23.25
C LEU A 408 12.12 22.40 -21.79
N LEU A 409 12.31 21.40 -20.93
CA LEU A 409 12.21 21.54 -19.47
C LEU A 409 13.62 21.79 -18.91
N LYS A 410 13.88 23.00 -18.39
CA LYS A 410 15.12 23.34 -17.71
C LYS A 410 14.99 23.06 -16.24
N LEU A 411 15.82 22.18 -15.70
CA LEU A 411 15.96 21.87 -14.28
C LEU A 411 17.17 22.62 -13.70
N PRO A 412 17.28 22.74 -12.36
CA PRO A 412 18.41 23.45 -11.72
C PRO A 412 19.76 22.85 -12.12
N LYS A 413 20.69 23.71 -12.59
CA LYS A 413 22.02 23.29 -13.07
C LYS A 413 22.84 22.53 -12.00
N ASN A 414 22.68 22.87 -10.73
CA ASN A 414 23.41 22.28 -9.62
C ASN A 414 22.52 21.37 -8.76
N SER A 415 21.63 20.60 -9.38
CA SER A 415 20.81 19.63 -8.65
C SER A 415 21.68 18.50 -8.10
N LEU A 416 21.59 18.27 -6.78
CA LEU A 416 22.30 17.16 -6.11
C LEU A 416 21.94 15.77 -6.66
N TYR A 417 20.79 15.68 -7.32
CA TYR A 417 20.23 14.40 -7.80
C TYR A 417 20.16 14.33 -9.32
N GLN A 418 20.96 15.15 -10.03
CA GLN A 418 21.01 15.17 -11.48
C GLN A 418 21.35 13.80 -12.07
N ASP A 419 22.36 13.13 -11.51
CA ASP A 419 22.80 11.80 -12.00
C ASP A 419 21.70 10.74 -11.82
N ILE A 420 20.96 10.80 -10.72
CA ILE A 420 19.84 9.90 -10.46
C ILE A 420 18.69 10.18 -11.44
N PHE A 421 18.41 11.43 -11.71
CA PHE A 421 17.40 11.81 -12.69
C PHE A 421 17.72 11.26 -14.08
N LEU A 422 18.96 11.46 -14.53
CA LEU A 422 19.44 10.96 -15.83
C LEU A 422 19.50 9.45 -15.88
N TYR A 423 19.91 8.80 -14.78
CA TYR A 423 19.86 7.34 -14.66
C TYR A 423 18.43 6.83 -14.81
N ALA A 424 17.47 7.43 -14.10
CA ALA A 424 16.06 7.05 -14.18
C ALA A 424 15.51 7.22 -15.60
N ASP A 425 15.77 8.36 -16.24
CA ASP A 425 15.33 8.62 -17.62
C ASP A 425 15.90 7.58 -18.61
N LYS A 426 17.20 7.27 -18.52
CA LYS A 426 17.83 6.21 -19.31
C LYS A 426 17.20 4.84 -19.07
N LYS A 427 16.90 4.49 -17.82
CA LYS A 427 16.24 3.22 -17.48
C LYS A 427 14.82 3.15 -18.02
N ILE A 428 14.04 4.24 -17.93
CA ILE A 428 12.70 4.32 -18.53
C ILE A 428 12.75 4.08 -20.04
N HIS A 429 13.71 4.70 -20.74
CA HIS A 429 13.88 4.49 -22.17
C HIS A 429 14.24 3.04 -22.55
N ALA A 430 14.97 2.35 -21.67
CA ALA A 430 15.34 0.94 -21.88
C ALA A 430 14.24 -0.06 -21.52
N LEU A 431 13.15 0.38 -20.88
CA LEU A 431 12.00 -0.50 -20.62
C LEU A 431 11.33 -0.82 -21.97
N ASN A 432 11.29 -2.10 -22.30
CA ASN A 432 10.48 -2.57 -23.41
C ASN A 432 9.02 -2.17 -23.15
N SER A 433 8.34 -1.68 -24.20
CA SER A 433 6.91 -1.43 -24.08
C SER A 433 6.24 -2.72 -23.61
N LEU A 434 5.58 -2.62 -22.45
CA LEU A 434 4.92 -3.78 -21.88
C LEU A 434 3.78 -4.17 -22.83
N GLY A 435 3.87 -5.37 -23.39
CA GLY A 435 2.79 -5.96 -24.17
C GLY A 435 1.67 -6.37 -23.22
N PHE A 436 0.63 -5.54 -23.10
CA PHE A 436 -0.62 -5.91 -22.43
C PHE A 436 -1.58 -6.55 -23.43
#